data_47efebf08a61b6e91235f250de71505c
#
_entry.id   47efebf08a61b6e91235f250de71505c
#
_cell.length_a   1.000
_cell.length_b   1.000
_cell.length_c   1.000
_cell.angle_alpha   90.00
_cell.angle_beta   90.00
_cell.angle_gamma   90.00
#
_symmetry.space_group_name_H-M   'P 1'
#
loop_
_entity.id
_entity.type
_entity.pdbx_description
1 polymer ?
#
loop_
_entity_poly.entity_id
_entity_poly.type
_entity_poly.pdbx_seq_one_letter_code
_entity_poly.pdbx_strand_id
1 'polypeptide(L)'
;MKINKIAGICKRANLIKLYDEPDGSDVQWCGTDAVIYPLYSLPVLDGDTVGPVMNFSDKELKNIVVEHMRIPLRYDVNDTAEGEKYIGEPIFRFVIGSNVYNAYQRPGTLGVLFINAAYLKPLLGGEDDPELYLRSDNSFTGEYIAVKQGLMLAAIIEPELGILSASLVENVSAFANAVHSEIDRMVGIPDTDPETGEII
;
A
#
# COMPACT_ATOMS: atom_id res chain seq x y z
N MET A 1 13.51 -5.27 -6.33
CA MET A 1 12.11 -5.75 -6.50
C MET A 1 12.06 -7.21 -6.95
N LYS A 2 11.08 -8.01 -6.49
CA LYS A 2 10.98 -9.45 -6.77
C LYS A 2 9.75 -9.77 -7.63
N ILE A 3 9.92 -9.92 -8.95
CA ILE A 3 8.82 -10.15 -9.92
C ILE A 3 7.94 -11.36 -9.58
N ASN A 4 8.53 -12.45 -9.04
CA ASN A 4 7.79 -13.64 -8.64
C ASN A 4 6.81 -13.38 -7.46
N LYS A 5 7.06 -12.36 -6.64
CA LYS A 5 6.15 -11.95 -5.58
C LYS A 5 4.99 -11.12 -6.13
N ILE A 6 5.25 -10.27 -7.14
CA ILE A 6 4.21 -9.56 -7.89
C ILE A 6 3.30 -10.57 -8.58
N ALA A 7 3.88 -11.54 -9.31
CA ALA A 7 3.14 -12.64 -9.92
C ALA A 7 2.22 -13.38 -8.93
N GLY A 8 2.73 -13.66 -7.73
CA GLY A 8 1.92 -14.28 -6.67
C GLY A 8 0.75 -13.42 -6.17
N ILE A 9 0.87 -12.09 -6.21
CA ILE A 9 -0.22 -11.15 -5.89
C ILE A 9 -1.26 -11.18 -7.01
N CYS A 10 -0.83 -11.03 -8.25
CA CYS A 10 -1.70 -11.06 -9.43
C CYS A 10 -2.46 -12.40 -9.55
N LYS A 11 -1.78 -13.53 -9.29
CA LYS A 11 -2.40 -14.85 -9.28
C LYS A 11 -3.54 -14.96 -8.26
N ARG A 12 -3.35 -14.43 -7.05
CA ARG A 12 -4.42 -14.45 -6.02
C ARG A 12 -5.60 -13.56 -6.38
N ALA A 13 -5.34 -12.46 -7.07
CA ALA A 13 -6.38 -11.55 -7.56
C ALA A 13 -7.08 -12.06 -8.84
N ASN A 14 -6.52 -13.08 -9.54
CA ASN A 14 -6.89 -13.49 -10.88
C ASN A 14 -6.87 -12.34 -11.90
N LEU A 15 -5.98 -11.36 -11.68
CA LEU A 15 -5.93 -10.13 -12.44
C LEU A 15 -4.48 -9.66 -12.58
N ILE A 16 -4.10 -9.28 -13.79
CA ILE A 16 -2.88 -8.54 -14.09
C ILE A 16 -3.29 -7.24 -14.77
N LYS A 17 -2.89 -6.12 -14.20
CA LYS A 17 -2.99 -4.81 -14.83
C LYS A 17 -1.61 -4.33 -15.23
N LEU A 18 -1.47 -4.04 -16.52
CA LEU A 18 -0.29 -3.38 -17.08
C LEU A 18 -0.66 -1.93 -17.36
N TYR A 19 0.14 -1.01 -16.87
CA TYR A 19 -0.11 0.42 -17.02
C TYR A 19 1.09 1.09 -17.69
N ASP A 20 0.81 1.86 -18.74
CA ASP A 20 1.79 2.75 -19.35
C ASP A 20 1.66 4.15 -18.75
N GLU A 21 2.77 4.83 -18.56
CA GLU A 21 2.77 6.21 -18.09
C GLU A 21 2.24 7.17 -19.18
N PRO A 22 1.52 8.24 -18.79
CA PRO A 22 0.85 9.12 -19.75
C PRO A 22 1.80 9.98 -20.59
N ASP A 23 2.99 10.25 -20.09
CA ASP A 23 4.00 11.11 -20.72
C ASP A 23 4.98 10.35 -21.64
N GLY A 24 4.75 9.05 -21.84
CA GLY A 24 5.56 8.22 -22.72
C GLY A 24 6.91 7.86 -22.12
N SER A 25 7.04 7.87 -20.81
CA SER A 25 8.20 7.26 -20.15
C SER A 25 8.32 5.78 -20.53
N ASP A 26 9.54 5.24 -20.53
CA ASP A 26 9.78 3.82 -20.80
C ASP A 26 9.44 2.92 -19.60
N VAL A 27 8.86 3.49 -18.52
CA VAL A 27 8.48 2.74 -17.33
C VAL A 27 7.05 2.24 -17.44
N GLN A 28 6.90 0.92 -17.40
CA GLN A 28 5.60 0.28 -17.30
C GLN A 28 5.35 -0.14 -15.85
N TRP A 29 4.10 -0.09 -15.42
CA TRP A 29 3.69 -0.53 -14.10
C TRP A 29 2.85 -1.81 -14.20
N CYS A 30 2.99 -2.68 -13.21
CA CYS A 30 2.25 -3.94 -13.17
C CYS A 30 1.70 -4.23 -11.78
N GLY A 31 0.49 -4.76 -11.73
CA GLY A 31 -0.13 -5.15 -10.46
C GLY A 31 -1.59 -5.53 -10.59
N THR A 32 -2.39 -5.02 -9.67
CA THR A 32 -3.84 -5.25 -9.54
C THR A 32 -4.56 -3.94 -9.28
N ASP A 33 -5.85 -3.98 -8.97
CA ASP A 33 -6.60 -2.78 -8.52
C ASP A 33 -6.10 -2.22 -7.18
N ALA A 34 -5.50 -3.07 -6.35
CA ALA A 34 -5.09 -2.69 -4.99
C ALA A 34 -3.63 -2.29 -4.87
N VAL A 35 -2.77 -2.70 -5.79
CA VAL A 35 -1.33 -2.38 -5.76
C VAL A 35 -0.72 -2.45 -7.13
N ILE A 36 0.15 -1.49 -7.45
CA ILE A 36 0.95 -1.47 -8.68
C ILE A 36 2.42 -1.22 -8.37
N TYR A 37 3.31 -1.77 -9.19
CA TYR A 37 4.77 -1.70 -9.06
C TYR A 37 5.39 -1.26 -10.38
N PRO A 38 6.40 -0.36 -10.39
CA PRO A 38 7.12 -0.02 -11.60
C PRO A 38 8.01 -1.19 -12.05
N LEU A 39 8.01 -1.48 -13.33
CA LEU A 39 8.82 -2.53 -13.93
C LEU A 39 10.14 -1.97 -14.48
N TYR A 40 10.98 -1.44 -13.61
CA TYR A 40 12.28 -0.91 -14.00
C TYR A 40 13.16 -1.98 -14.66
N SER A 41 13.81 -1.61 -15.75
CA SER A 41 14.76 -2.46 -16.50
C SER A 41 14.16 -3.73 -17.10
N LEU A 42 12.85 -3.81 -17.21
CA LEU A 42 12.16 -4.87 -17.97
C LEU A 42 11.70 -4.31 -19.32
N PRO A 43 11.61 -5.17 -20.35
CA PRO A 43 10.96 -4.77 -21.60
C PRO A 43 9.48 -4.47 -21.34
N VAL A 44 8.88 -3.65 -22.18
CA VAL A 44 7.42 -3.43 -22.14
C VAL A 44 6.71 -4.76 -22.34
N LEU A 45 5.82 -5.09 -21.42
CA LEU A 45 5.04 -6.32 -21.41
C LEU A 45 3.68 -6.08 -22.05
N ASP A 46 3.15 -7.11 -22.67
CA ASP A 46 1.79 -7.20 -23.20
C ASP A 46 1.11 -8.51 -22.75
N GLY A 47 -0.08 -8.79 -23.29
CA GLY A 47 -0.83 -10.00 -22.95
C GLY A 47 -0.10 -11.30 -23.25
N ASP A 48 0.78 -11.31 -24.25
CA ASP A 48 1.52 -12.51 -24.68
C ASP A 48 2.82 -12.69 -23.88
N THR A 49 3.48 -11.61 -23.54
CA THR A 49 4.81 -11.60 -22.90
C THR A 49 4.75 -11.62 -21.37
N VAL A 50 3.69 -11.12 -20.76
CA VAL A 50 3.55 -11.04 -19.30
C VAL A 50 3.57 -12.43 -18.64
N GLY A 51 2.95 -13.41 -19.26
CA GLY A 51 2.88 -14.77 -18.75
C GLY A 51 4.26 -15.41 -18.57
N PRO A 52 5.07 -15.52 -19.65
CA PRO A 52 6.45 -16.01 -19.57
C PRO A 52 7.33 -15.25 -18.57
N VAL A 53 7.28 -13.93 -18.55
CA VAL A 53 8.09 -13.10 -17.65
C VAL A 53 7.71 -13.31 -16.18
N MET A 54 6.43 -13.50 -15.89
CA MET A 54 5.93 -13.80 -14.53
C MET A 54 5.96 -15.29 -14.18
N ASN A 55 6.43 -16.14 -15.10
CA ASN A 55 6.51 -17.59 -14.94
C ASN A 55 5.15 -18.25 -14.64
N PHE A 56 4.09 -17.80 -15.34
CA PHE A 56 2.78 -18.46 -15.31
C PHE A 56 2.74 -19.61 -16.31
N SER A 57 2.12 -20.70 -15.90
CA SER A 57 1.75 -21.76 -16.82
C SER A 57 0.52 -21.38 -17.64
N ASP A 58 0.34 -22.02 -18.80
CA ASP A 58 -0.85 -21.83 -19.66
C ASP A 58 -2.17 -22.08 -18.93
N LYS A 59 -2.17 -23.01 -17.95
CA LYS A 59 -3.32 -23.32 -17.13
C LYS A 59 -3.67 -22.17 -16.18
N GLU A 60 -2.66 -21.51 -15.63
CA GLU A 60 -2.83 -20.36 -14.74
C GLU A 60 -3.32 -19.13 -15.50
N LEU A 61 -2.71 -18.86 -16.68
CA LEU A 61 -3.09 -17.74 -17.52
C LEU A 61 -4.55 -17.81 -17.99
N LYS A 62 -5.11 -19.01 -18.19
CA LYS A 62 -6.54 -19.16 -18.54
C LYS A 62 -7.50 -18.61 -17.49
N ASN A 63 -7.06 -18.49 -16.23
CA ASN A 63 -7.87 -17.99 -15.13
C ASN A 63 -7.52 -16.57 -14.71
N ILE A 64 -6.54 -15.94 -15.37
CA ILE A 64 -6.07 -14.60 -15.07
C ILE A 64 -6.53 -13.66 -16.18
N VAL A 65 -7.20 -12.58 -15.81
CA VAL A 65 -7.53 -11.50 -16.72
C VAL A 65 -6.31 -10.59 -16.85
N VAL A 66 -5.91 -10.28 -18.09
CA VAL A 66 -4.84 -9.33 -18.38
C VAL A 66 -5.47 -8.07 -18.95
N GLU A 67 -5.30 -6.96 -18.29
CA GLU A 67 -5.75 -5.65 -18.75
C GLU A 67 -4.54 -4.75 -19.01
N HIS A 68 -4.55 -4.04 -20.14
CA HIS A 68 -3.51 -3.09 -20.50
C HIS A 68 -4.16 -1.71 -20.65
N MET A 69 -3.67 -0.74 -19.88
CA MET A 69 -4.27 0.60 -19.81
C MET A 69 -3.23 1.66 -19.46
N ARG A 70 -3.62 2.92 -19.47
CA ARG A 70 -2.79 4.01 -18.95
C ARG A 70 -2.97 4.13 -17.45
N ILE A 71 -1.90 4.55 -16.76
CA ILE A 71 -1.99 4.87 -15.33
C ILE A 71 -3.10 5.91 -15.09
N PRO A 72 -4.00 5.66 -14.12
CA PRO A 72 -5.01 6.63 -13.75
C PRO A 72 -4.38 7.96 -13.35
N LEU A 73 -4.91 9.08 -13.89
CA LEU A 73 -4.43 10.44 -13.61
C LEU A 73 -4.50 10.82 -12.11
N ARG A 74 -5.21 10.04 -11.31
CA ARG A 74 -5.27 10.23 -9.87
C ARG A 74 -3.96 9.96 -9.15
N TYR A 75 -3.08 9.11 -9.71
CA TYR A 75 -1.80 8.81 -9.10
C TYR A 75 -0.71 9.76 -9.58
N ASP A 76 0.03 10.32 -8.64
CA ASP A 76 1.29 10.96 -8.91
C ASP A 76 2.40 9.89 -8.85
N VAL A 77 2.99 9.58 -10.00
CA VAL A 77 4.03 8.56 -10.16
C VAL A 77 5.46 9.09 -9.98
N ASN A 78 5.60 10.37 -9.64
CA ASN A 78 6.90 10.95 -9.34
C ASN A 78 7.46 10.40 -8.01
N ASP A 79 8.77 10.37 -7.90
CA ASP A 79 9.46 9.92 -6.69
C ASP A 79 9.10 10.77 -5.46
N THR A 80 8.78 12.05 -5.68
CA THR A 80 8.34 12.97 -4.63
C THR A 80 7.05 13.66 -5.04
N ALA A 81 6.14 13.86 -4.08
CA ALA A 81 4.91 14.61 -4.29
C ALA A 81 4.73 15.69 -3.23
N GLU A 82 4.16 16.83 -3.63
CA GLU A 82 3.86 17.92 -2.69
C GLU A 82 2.84 17.46 -1.65
N GLY A 83 3.14 17.73 -0.38
CA GLY A 83 2.22 17.40 0.72
C GLY A 83 2.17 15.92 1.10
N GLU A 84 3.02 15.06 0.55
CA GLU A 84 3.11 13.68 1.01
C GLU A 84 3.49 13.61 2.50
N LYS A 85 2.92 12.65 3.23
CA LYS A 85 3.12 12.50 4.67
C LYS A 85 3.64 11.12 4.99
N TYR A 86 4.76 11.05 5.70
CA TYR A 86 5.31 9.79 6.20
C TYR A 86 4.32 9.09 7.14
N ILE A 87 4.12 7.78 6.97
CA ILE A 87 3.15 6.99 7.74
C ILE A 87 3.80 6.34 8.96
N GLY A 88 5.09 6.05 8.91
CA GLY A 88 5.83 5.37 9.98
C GLY A 88 5.66 3.86 9.99
N GLU A 89 5.91 3.25 11.16
CA GLU A 89 5.83 1.82 11.36
C GLU A 89 4.39 1.36 11.64
N PRO A 90 4.05 0.09 11.36
CA PRO A 90 2.74 -0.43 11.69
C PRO A 90 2.53 -0.51 13.19
N ILE A 91 1.38 -0.01 13.67
CA ILE A 91 0.99 -0.03 15.08
C ILE A 91 0.75 -1.48 15.54
N PHE A 92 0.09 -2.28 14.70
CA PHE A 92 -0.16 -3.69 14.95
C PHE A 92 -0.43 -4.45 13.66
N ARG A 93 -0.47 -5.78 13.76
CA ARG A 93 -0.83 -6.70 12.68
C ARG A 93 -1.98 -7.58 13.10
N PHE A 94 -2.84 -7.92 12.15
CA PHE A 94 -3.96 -8.83 12.37
C PHE A 94 -4.21 -9.69 11.13
N VAL A 95 -5.02 -10.74 11.30
CA VAL A 95 -5.30 -11.71 10.24
C VAL A 95 -6.79 -11.76 10.00
N ILE A 96 -7.19 -11.65 8.72
CA ILE A 96 -8.57 -11.91 8.28
C ILE A 96 -8.52 -12.98 7.18
N GLY A 97 -9.10 -14.13 7.44
CA GLY A 97 -9.01 -15.28 6.52
C GLY A 97 -7.56 -15.72 6.34
N SER A 98 -7.07 -15.67 5.10
CA SER A 98 -5.67 -16.00 4.74
C SER A 98 -4.77 -14.77 4.60
N ASN A 99 -5.29 -13.57 4.81
CA ASN A 99 -4.56 -12.33 4.61
C ASN A 99 -4.07 -11.75 5.93
N VAL A 100 -2.85 -11.26 5.92
CA VAL A 100 -2.24 -10.49 7.02
C VAL A 100 -2.32 -9.02 6.67
N TYR A 101 -2.83 -8.21 7.58
CA TYR A 101 -2.93 -6.76 7.43
C TYR A 101 -2.03 -6.06 8.44
N ASN A 102 -1.35 -5.04 7.97
CA ASN A 102 -0.68 -4.07 8.81
C ASN A 102 -1.59 -2.88 9.01
N ALA A 103 -1.74 -2.44 10.25
CA ALA A 103 -2.46 -1.22 10.63
C ALA A 103 -1.46 -0.10 10.90
N TYR A 104 -1.67 1.05 10.29
CA TYR A 104 -0.82 2.23 10.42
C TYR A 104 -1.63 3.42 10.91
N GLN A 105 -1.01 4.26 11.73
CA GLN A 105 -1.62 5.54 12.10
C GLN A 105 -1.71 6.45 10.87
N ARG A 106 -2.90 6.97 10.59
CA ARG A 106 -3.06 7.97 9.52
C ARG A 106 -2.49 9.31 9.98
N PRO A 107 -1.54 9.91 9.24
CA PRO A 107 -0.93 11.16 9.64
C PRO A 107 -1.93 12.31 9.83
N GLY A 108 -1.86 12.98 10.97
CA GLY A 108 -2.69 14.15 11.28
C GLY A 108 -4.14 13.85 11.68
N THR A 109 -4.49 12.59 11.90
CA THR A 109 -5.84 12.19 12.36
C THR A 109 -5.76 10.99 13.31
N LEU A 110 -6.87 10.70 14.01
CA LEU A 110 -7.00 9.46 14.80
C LEU A 110 -7.37 8.23 13.95
N GLY A 111 -7.40 8.38 12.62
CA GLY A 111 -7.74 7.30 11.71
C GLY A 111 -6.62 6.26 11.56
N VAL A 112 -7.00 5.07 11.13
CA VAL A 112 -6.08 3.96 10.86
C VAL A 112 -6.17 3.56 9.38
N LEU A 113 -5.00 3.33 8.77
CA LEU A 113 -4.87 2.82 7.41
C LEU A 113 -4.55 1.33 7.47
N PHE A 114 -5.21 0.54 6.63
CA PHE A 114 -4.97 -0.90 6.56
C PHE A 114 -4.34 -1.27 5.22
N ILE A 115 -3.23 -2.00 5.29
CA ILE A 115 -2.49 -2.47 4.12
C ILE A 115 -2.31 -3.97 4.24
N ASN A 116 -2.65 -4.70 3.18
CA ASN A 116 -2.31 -6.10 3.10
C ASN A 116 -0.79 -6.26 3.07
N ALA A 117 -0.22 -6.93 4.08
CA ALA A 117 1.22 -7.12 4.21
C ALA A 117 1.85 -7.85 3.01
N ALA A 118 1.05 -8.57 2.22
CA ALA A 118 1.52 -9.21 1.01
C ALA A 118 1.98 -8.21 -0.06
N TYR A 119 1.43 -6.99 -0.06
CA TYR A 119 1.79 -5.95 -1.04
C TYR A 119 3.20 -5.39 -0.83
N LEU A 120 3.75 -5.49 0.36
CA LEU A 120 5.13 -5.08 0.65
C LEU A 120 6.17 -6.17 0.34
N LYS A 121 5.75 -7.45 0.20
CA LYS A 121 6.69 -8.57 -0.01
C LYS A 121 7.60 -8.46 -1.25
N PRO A 122 7.16 -7.88 -2.40
CA PRO A 122 8.05 -7.67 -3.55
C PRO A 122 9.23 -6.75 -3.27
N LEU A 123 9.09 -5.88 -2.28
CA LEU A 123 10.04 -4.83 -1.93
C LEU A 123 10.99 -5.24 -0.79
N LEU A 124 10.64 -6.26 0.00
CA LEU A 124 11.44 -6.69 1.14
C LEU A 124 12.76 -7.38 0.74
N GLY A 125 13.82 -7.10 1.49
CA GLY A 125 15.16 -7.70 1.31
C GLY A 125 15.95 -7.07 0.17
N GLY A 126 15.66 -5.81 -0.18
CA GLY A 126 16.55 -4.90 -0.89
C GLY A 126 17.60 -4.29 0.05
N GLU A 127 18.37 -3.32 -0.44
CA GLU A 127 19.34 -2.57 0.36
C GLU A 127 18.63 -1.61 1.33
N ASP A 128 17.53 -1.01 0.89
CA ASP A 128 16.71 -0.10 1.68
C ASP A 128 15.39 -0.76 2.08
N ASP A 129 14.97 -0.55 3.32
CA ASP A 129 13.64 -0.92 3.78
C ASP A 129 12.57 0.00 3.15
N PRO A 130 11.39 -0.53 2.81
CA PRO A 130 10.33 0.27 2.21
C PRO A 130 9.75 1.27 3.21
N GLU A 131 9.74 2.54 2.83
CA GLU A 131 9.10 3.63 3.55
C GLU A 131 7.73 3.96 2.93
N LEU A 132 6.73 4.24 3.77
CA LEU A 132 5.37 4.48 3.34
C LEU A 132 4.98 5.95 3.52
N TYR A 133 4.37 6.51 2.48
CA TYR A 133 3.90 7.89 2.44
C TYR A 133 2.45 7.96 2.01
N LEU A 134 1.63 8.69 2.76
CA LEU A 134 0.26 9.00 2.36
C LEU A 134 0.29 10.15 1.36
N ARG A 135 -0.33 9.94 0.20
CA ARG A 135 -0.53 10.95 -0.85
C ARG A 135 -2.02 11.17 -1.09
N SER A 136 -2.36 12.41 -1.38
CA SER A 136 -3.72 12.74 -1.82
C SER A 136 -3.87 12.42 -3.29
N ASP A 137 -5.05 11.91 -3.65
CA ASP A 137 -5.48 11.70 -5.02
C ASP A 137 -5.65 13.07 -5.73
N ASN A 138 -5.17 13.18 -6.96
CA ASN A 138 -5.32 14.38 -7.78
C ASN A 138 -6.78 14.74 -8.09
N SER A 139 -7.73 13.83 -7.90
CA SER A 139 -9.16 14.06 -8.04
C SER A 139 -9.84 14.64 -6.78
N PHE A 140 -9.09 14.89 -5.72
CA PHE A 140 -9.54 15.43 -4.42
C PHE A 140 -10.52 14.54 -3.63
N THR A 141 -10.69 13.29 -4.01
CA THR A 141 -11.69 12.40 -3.39
C THR A 141 -11.10 11.20 -2.66
N GLY A 142 -9.82 10.95 -2.80
CA GLY A 142 -9.19 9.78 -2.24
C GLY A 142 -7.75 10.02 -1.79
N GLU A 143 -7.20 8.99 -1.18
CA GLU A 143 -5.81 8.92 -0.77
C GLU A 143 -5.26 7.56 -1.18
N TYR A 144 -3.99 7.52 -1.46
CA TYR A 144 -3.24 6.30 -1.73
C TYR A 144 -1.90 6.32 -1.02
N ILE A 145 -1.25 5.18 -0.96
CA ILE A 145 0.03 5.02 -0.28
C ILE A 145 1.12 4.86 -1.33
N ALA A 146 2.06 5.78 -1.35
CA ALA A 146 3.29 5.67 -2.09
C ALA A 146 4.32 4.93 -1.23
N VAL A 147 4.89 3.85 -1.74
CA VAL A 147 5.97 3.12 -1.08
C VAL A 147 7.28 3.47 -1.78
N LYS A 148 8.27 3.91 -1.01
CA LYS A 148 9.60 4.25 -1.53
C LYS A 148 10.65 3.26 -1.04
N GLN A 149 11.68 3.05 -1.86
CA GLN A 149 12.93 2.42 -1.46
C GLN A 149 14.07 3.40 -1.74
N GLY A 150 14.71 3.89 -0.70
CA GLY A 150 15.56 5.06 -0.79
C GLY A 150 14.77 6.28 -1.30
N LEU A 151 15.19 6.87 -2.41
CA LEU A 151 14.53 8.03 -2.99
C LEU A 151 13.51 7.68 -4.09
N MET A 152 13.43 6.42 -4.51
CA MET A 152 12.62 6.01 -5.67
C MET A 152 11.25 5.48 -5.24
N LEU A 153 10.22 5.85 -6.00
CA LEU A 153 8.88 5.26 -5.88
C LEU A 153 8.92 3.80 -6.33
N ALA A 154 8.56 2.89 -5.44
CA ALA A 154 8.67 1.44 -5.63
C ALA A 154 7.32 0.73 -5.71
N ALA A 155 6.24 1.34 -5.21
CA ALA A 155 4.87 0.86 -5.38
C ALA A 155 3.85 1.96 -5.06
N ILE A 156 2.65 1.77 -5.59
CA ILE A 156 1.44 2.51 -5.20
C ILE A 156 0.44 1.50 -4.66
N ILE A 157 -0.10 1.75 -3.47
CA ILE A 157 -1.04 0.85 -2.79
C ILE A 157 -2.33 1.61 -2.48
N GLU A 158 -3.47 1.03 -2.84
CA GLU A 158 -4.77 1.48 -2.36
C GLU A 158 -5.00 0.98 -0.94
N PRO A 159 -5.32 1.86 0.02
CA PRO A 159 -5.69 1.42 1.36
C PRO A 159 -7.00 0.61 1.29
N GLU A 160 -7.01 -0.53 1.94
CA GLU A 160 -8.18 -1.41 1.93
C GLU A 160 -9.25 -0.91 2.89
N LEU A 161 -10.14 -0.04 2.41
CA LEU A 161 -11.26 0.49 3.18
C LEU A 161 -12.50 -0.42 3.14
N GLY A 162 -12.62 -1.29 2.14
CA GLY A 162 -13.86 -2.01 1.84
C GLY A 162 -14.03 -3.39 2.50
N ILE A 163 -12.97 -3.97 3.06
CA ILE A 163 -13.01 -5.33 3.64
C ILE A 163 -13.44 -5.30 5.12
N LEU A 164 -13.29 -4.15 5.75
CA LEU A 164 -13.63 -3.99 7.15
C LEU A 164 -14.99 -3.32 7.24
N SER A 165 -15.97 -4.02 7.81
CA SER A 165 -17.22 -3.36 8.17
C SER A 165 -16.93 -2.13 9.04
N ALA A 166 -17.74 -1.08 8.93
CA ALA A 166 -17.53 0.15 9.72
C ALA A 166 -17.37 -0.17 11.22
N SER A 167 -18.12 -1.15 11.75
CA SER A 167 -18.00 -1.63 13.13
C SER A 167 -16.62 -2.24 13.45
N LEU A 168 -15.97 -2.93 12.52
CA LEU A 168 -14.63 -3.47 12.75
C LEU A 168 -13.60 -2.35 12.74
N VAL A 169 -13.72 -1.37 11.85
CA VAL A 169 -12.85 -0.18 11.80
C VAL A 169 -12.96 0.60 13.11
N GLU A 170 -14.18 0.82 13.62
CA GLU A 170 -14.42 1.48 14.91
C GLU A 170 -13.79 0.70 16.08
N ASN A 171 -14.00 -0.62 16.14
CA ASN A 171 -13.44 -1.46 17.19
C ASN A 171 -11.91 -1.50 17.16
N VAL A 172 -11.32 -1.59 15.96
CA VAL A 172 -9.86 -1.58 15.78
C VAL A 172 -9.28 -0.21 16.14
N SER A 173 -9.95 0.88 15.77
CA SER A 173 -9.54 2.24 16.16
C SER A 173 -9.64 2.45 17.67
N ALA A 174 -10.72 1.99 18.31
CA ALA A 174 -10.88 2.03 19.75
C ALA A 174 -9.79 1.21 20.48
N PHE A 175 -9.47 0.03 19.98
CA PHE A 175 -8.38 -0.79 20.52
C PHE A 175 -7.02 -0.13 20.36
N ALA A 176 -6.71 0.44 19.21
CA ALA A 176 -5.47 1.17 18.96
C ALA A 176 -5.31 2.36 19.93
N ASN A 177 -6.38 3.13 20.12
CA ASN A 177 -6.38 4.25 21.07
C ASN A 177 -6.20 3.79 22.52
N ALA A 178 -6.83 2.67 22.91
CA ALA A 178 -6.67 2.09 24.25
C ALA A 178 -5.23 1.63 24.50
N VAL A 179 -4.59 0.99 23.50
CA VAL A 179 -3.19 0.59 23.57
C VAL A 179 -2.27 1.80 23.65
N HIS A 180 -2.54 2.86 22.89
CA HIS A 180 -1.75 4.09 22.93
C HIS A 180 -1.83 4.77 24.29
N SER A 181 -3.02 4.90 24.85
CA SER A 181 -3.21 5.51 26.18
C SER A 181 -2.56 4.68 27.29
N GLU A 182 -2.52 3.33 27.17
CA GLU A 182 -1.84 2.49 28.13
C GLU A 182 -0.31 2.62 28.03
N ILE A 183 0.23 2.74 26.81
CA ILE A 183 1.65 3.02 26.59
C ILE A 183 2.04 4.36 27.19
N ASP A 184 1.25 5.42 26.96
CA ASP A 184 1.49 6.76 27.51
C ASP A 184 1.50 6.72 29.05
N ARG A 185 0.58 5.96 29.65
CA ARG A 185 0.54 5.74 31.11
C ARG A 185 1.78 4.98 31.61
N MET A 186 2.24 3.95 30.88
CA MET A 186 3.43 3.16 31.26
C MET A 186 4.74 3.95 31.09
N VAL A 187 4.80 4.87 30.13
CA VAL A 187 5.97 5.75 29.90
C VAL A 187 6.00 6.92 30.89
N GLY A 188 4.95 7.08 31.72
CA GLY A 188 4.89 8.09 32.75
C GLY A 188 4.64 9.50 32.22
N ILE A 189 4.00 9.62 31.06
CA ILE A 189 3.43 10.89 30.62
C ILE A 189 2.28 11.19 31.58
N PRO A 190 2.35 12.25 32.40
CA PRO A 190 1.30 12.55 33.38
C PRO A 190 -0.01 12.86 32.64
N ASP A 191 -1.12 12.28 33.14
CA ASP A 191 -2.45 12.64 32.67
C ASP A 191 -2.65 14.15 32.87
N THR A 192 -2.95 14.83 31.78
CA THR A 192 -3.32 16.26 31.84
C THR A 192 -4.83 16.39 31.71
N ASP A 193 -5.41 17.20 32.54
CA ASP A 193 -6.82 17.60 32.47
C ASP A 193 -7.08 18.28 31.10
N PRO A 194 -7.97 17.72 30.25
CA PRO A 194 -8.22 18.24 28.90
C PRO A 194 -8.86 19.65 28.90
N GLU A 195 -9.44 20.13 30.03
CA GLU A 195 -10.06 21.45 30.15
C GLU A 195 -9.09 22.49 30.70
N THR A 196 -8.20 22.11 31.61
CA THR A 196 -7.29 23.07 32.29
C THR A 196 -5.84 22.91 31.86
N GLY A 197 -5.43 21.79 31.25
CA GLY A 197 -4.04 21.51 30.92
C GLY A 197 -3.13 21.21 32.10
N GLU A 198 -3.69 21.09 33.30
CA GLU A 198 -2.95 20.77 34.53
C GLU A 198 -2.69 19.28 34.66
N ILE A 199 -1.54 18.90 35.21
CA ILE A 199 -1.16 17.52 35.50
C ILE A 199 -2.02 17.00 36.66
N ILE A 200 -2.75 15.90 36.44
CA ILE A 200 -3.58 15.25 37.46
C ILE A 200 -2.74 14.25 38.25
#